data_c262a096cc61941425653658838841f3
#
_entry.id   c262a096cc61941425653658838841f3
#
_cell.length_a   1.000
_cell.length_b   1.000
_cell.length_c   1.000
_cell.angle_alpha   90.00
_cell.angle_beta   90.00
_cell.angle_gamma   90.00
#
_symmetry.space_group_name_H-M   'P 1'
#
loop_
_entity.id
_entity.type
_entity.pdbx_description
1 polymer ?
#
loop_
_entity_poly.entity_id
_entity_poly.type
_entity_poly.pdbx_seq_one_letter_code
_entity_poly.pdbx_strand_id
1 'polypeptide(L)'
;GGHNRPSEAMVNMARETVLDGIKKDLLSDGRVTYTGDDIALLMVHTRGTDNPDIHQFAWDTFVATTKIAKSQGLYGAGQDLLKDAFSGNVRGMGPGSAEIEFEERSAEPFIVFAGDKCGPGVFNYPLFEAFASPYHNAGLLLAPEMNAGFTYHIMDVNYTEADKIITLQVPQDYYDICTLLRDPNHYVIESVVENASGLTAAVASTARLHNIAGKYVGKDDPVAIVRSQKQFPSTGEILSPWALAHFTLGDNRGSHHVAVMPVKQNTIISYFDGPTIISAVGYCVHEGKLTEAVDLFDQPFWDLIREKAAQKTLDLRSQGFYGPAMGPMDELEYTGVMENLKRLDGKFTLRKKN
;
A
#
# COMPACT_ATOMS: atom_id res chain seq x y z
N GLY A 1 -17.05 -5.54 4.07
CA GLY A 1 -18.40 -5.73 4.37
C GLY A 1 -18.86 -5.45 5.79
N GLY A 2 -19.80 -4.60 5.99
CA GLY A 2 -20.39 -4.27 7.28
C GLY A 2 -20.12 -2.86 7.76
N HIS A 3 -19.53 -2.04 6.94
CA HIS A 3 -19.19 -0.64 7.17
C HIS A 3 -18.01 -0.38 8.12
N ASN A 4 -17.81 -1.22 9.13
CA ASN A 4 -16.84 -0.96 10.18
C ASN A 4 -15.74 -2.01 10.22
N ARG A 5 -16.11 -3.26 9.93
CA ARG A 5 -15.22 -4.42 9.88
C ARG A 5 -15.86 -5.55 9.09
N PRO A 6 -15.09 -6.51 8.60
CA PRO A 6 -15.67 -7.75 8.07
C PRO A 6 -16.34 -8.55 9.20
N SER A 7 -17.37 -9.33 8.87
CA SER A 7 -17.97 -10.24 9.85
C SER A 7 -17.04 -11.41 10.16
N GLU A 8 -17.18 -11.98 11.37
CA GLU A 8 -16.41 -13.16 11.78
C GLU A 8 -16.57 -14.32 10.79
N ALA A 9 -17.77 -14.51 10.24
CA ALA A 9 -18.03 -15.56 9.26
C ALA A 9 -17.23 -15.34 7.96
N MET A 10 -17.07 -14.09 7.51
CA MET A 10 -16.24 -13.76 6.34
C MET A 10 -14.78 -14.04 6.62
N VAL A 11 -14.26 -13.58 7.76
CA VAL A 11 -12.86 -13.77 8.14
C VAL A 11 -12.55 -15.27 8.29
N ASN A 12 -13.44 -16.03 8.91
CA ASN A 12 -13.28 -17.48 9.07
C ASN A 12 -13.30 -18.21 7.72
N MET A 13 -14.22 -17.86 6.83
CA MET A 13 -14.21 -18.41 5.47
C MET A 13 -12.88 -18.15 4.74
N ALA A 14 -12.37 -16.93 4.82
CA ALA A 14 -11.07 -16.62 4.21
C ALA A 14 -9.93 -17.45 4.83
N ARG A 15 -9.92 -17.60 6.16
CA ARG A 15 -8.94 -18.43 6.88
C ARG A 15 -9.02 -19.91 6.49
N GLU A 16 -10.22 -20.46 6.43
CA GLU A 16 -10.43 -21.85 6.00
C GLU A 16 -9.97 -22.07 4.56
N THR A 17 -10.26 -21.11 3.67
CA THR A 17 -9.81 -21.17 2.27
C THR A 17 -8.29 -21.12 2.18
N VAL A 18 -7.61 -20.22 2.88
CA VAL A 18 -6.14 -20.14 2.90
C VAL A 18 -5.53 -21.43 3.46
N LEU A 19 -6.07 -21.98 4.55
CA LEU A 19 -5.63 -23.26 5.08
C LEU A 19 -5.83 -24.42 4.11
N ASP A 20 -6.89 -24.41 3.32
CA ASP A 20 -7.13 -25.41 2.29
C ASP A 20 -6.12 -25.26 1.12
N GLY A 21 -5.79 -24.03 0.76
CA GLY A 21 -4.72 -23.75 -0.21
C GLY A 21 -3.35 -24.27 0.22
N ILE A 22 -3.03 -24.17 1.52
CA ILE A 22 -1.80 -24.74 2.09
C ILE A 22 -1.84 -26.28 2.05
N LYS A 23 -2.97 -26.89 2.43
CA LYS A 23 -3.12 -28.36 2.37
C LYS A 23 -3.03 -28.95 0.97
N LYS A 24 -3.34 -28.16 -0.05
CA LYS A 24 -3.28 -28.56 -1.47
C LYS A 24 -1.95 -28.18 -2.15
N ASP A 25 -0.95 -27.78 -1.38
CA ASP A 25 0.37 -27.34 -1.88
C ASP A 25 0.30 -26.20 -2.93
N LEU A 26 -0.77 -25.42 -2.88
CA LEU A 26 -0.87 -24.20 -3.67
C LEU A 26 -0.09 -23.05 -3.01
N LEU A 27 -0.16 -22.99 -1.68
CA LEU A 27 0.56 -22.05 -0.84
C LEU A 27 1.51 -22.80 0.10
N SER A 28 2.68 -22.21 0.37
CA SER A 28 3.60 -22.70 1.40
C SER A 28 3.13 -22.30 2.80
N ASP A 29 2.58 -21.09 2.93
CA ASP A 29 1.96 -20.55 4.16
C ASP A 29 1.03 -19.37 3.82
N GLY A 30 0.29 -18.87 4.80
CA GLY A 30 -0.55 -17.69 4.62
C GLY A 30 -1.20 -17.21 5.90
N ARG A 31 -1.63 -15.95 5.88
CA ARG A 31 -2.34 -15.30 6.98
C ARG A 31 -3.52 -14.51 6.44
N VAL A 32 -4.55 -14.39 7.26
CA VAL A 32 -5.72 -13.55 6.97
C VAL A 32 -5.88 -12.53 8.08
N THR A 33 -5.89 -11.27 7.71
CA THR A 33 -6.05 -10.13 8.59
C THR A 33 -7.11 -9.20 8.04
N TYR A 34 -7.40 -8.12 8.73
CA TYR A 34 -8.19 -7.02 8.17
C TYR A 34 -7.72 -5.68 8.72
N THR A 35 -7.97 -4.63 7.96
CA THR A 35 -7.81 -3.24 8.38
C THR A 35 -9.08 -2.51 7.96
N GLY A 36 -9.75 -1.88 8.93
CA GLY A 36 -11.09 -1.35 8.70
C GLY A 36 -12.09 -2.42 8.30
N ASP A 37 -12.72 -2.30 7.15
CA ASP A 37 -13.65 -3.30 6.62
C ASP A 37 -13.07 -4.16 5.47
N ASP A 38 -11.79 -4.02 5.19
CA ASP A 38 -11.09 -4.76 4.13
C ASP A 38 -10.31 -5.96 4.67
N ILE A 39 -10.55 -7.12 4.07
CA ILE A 39 -9.82 -8.37 4.37
C ILE A 39 -8.53 -8.38 3.53
N ALA A 40 -7.41 -8.67 4.19
CA ALA A 40 -6.12 -8.87 3.56
C ALA A 40 -5.70 -10.35 3.63
N LEU A 41 -5.23 -10.86 2.49
CA LEU A 41 -4.67 -12.20 2.35
C LEU A 41 -3.16 -12.07 2.14
N LEU A 42 -2.36 -12.51 3.10
CA LEU A 42 -0.92 -12.71 2.91
C LEU A 42 -0.70 -14.16 2.50
N MET A 43 -0.14 -14.37 1.31
CA MET A 43 0.07 -15.69 0.74
C MET A 43 1.55 -15.88 0.39
N VAL A 44 2.13 -16.97 0.86
CA VAL A 44 3.51 -17.37 0.55
C VAL A 44 3.46 -18.57 -0.39
N HIS A 45 4.18 -18.51 -1.50
CA HIS A 45 4.23 -19.58 -2.49
C HIS A 45 5.55 -19.52 -3.29
N THR A 46 5.83 -20.57 -4.06
CA THR A 46 7.06 -20.70 -4.86
C THR A 46 6.80 -20.65 -6.36
N ARG A 47 5.68 -20.01 -6.79
CA ARG A 47 5.21 -20.06 -8.17
C ARG A 47 5.55 -18.83 -9.00
N GLY A 48 6.37 -17.91 -8.43
CA GLY A 48 6.71 -16.63 -9.06
C GLY A 48 5.59 -15.60 -9.01
N THR A 49 5.92 -14.36 -9.30
CA THR A 49 4.97 -13.25 -9.39
C THR A 49 4.01 -13.42 -10.58
N ASP A 50 2.88 -12.72 -10.53
CA ASP A 50 1.83 -12.75 -11.55
C ASP A 50 1.28 -14.17 -11.86
N ASN A 51 1.38 -15.09 -10.90
CA ASN A 51 0.93 -16.46 -11.12
C ASN A 51 -0.60 -16.55 -11.18
N PRO A 52 -1.18 -17.05 -12.30
CA PRO A 52 -2.63 -17.05 -12.50
C PRO A 52 -3.40 -17.93 -11.51
N ASP A 53 -2.79 -19.02 -11.02
CA ASP A 53 -3.46 -19.91 -10.06
C ASP A 53 -3.58 -19.24 -8.69
N ILE A 54 -2.54 -18.49 -8.26
CA ILE A 54 -2.53 -17.73 -7.03
C ILE A 54 -3.54 -16.58 -7.10
N HIS A 55 -3.54 -15.85 -8.19
CA HIS A 55 -4.49 -14.78 -8.41
C HIS A 55 -5.94 -15.28 -8.45
N GLN A 56 -6.18 -16.38 -9.14
CA GLN A 56 -7.51 -16.99 -9.18
C GLN A 56 -7.95 -17.46 -7.79
N PHE A 57 -7.03 -18.05 -7.02
CA PHE A 57 -7.31 -18.48 -5.66
C PHE A 57 -7.70 -17.29 -4.74
N ALA A 58 -6.96 -16.17 -4.82
CA ALA A 58 -7.31 -14.96 -4.08
C ALA A 58 -8.69 -14.44 -4.48
N TRP A 59 -8.97 -14.40 -5.78
CA TRP A 59 -10.26 -13.98 -6.30
C TRP A 59 -11.41 -14.86 -5.80
N ASP A 60 -11.27 -16.15 -5.89
CA ASP A 60 -12.29 -17.10 -5.45
C ASP A 60 -12.55 -16.99 -3.94
N THR A 61 -11.52 -16.72 -3.16
CA THR A 61 -11.63 -16.45 -1.74
C THR A 61 -12.48 -15.19 -1.47
N PHE A 62 -12.23 -14.10 -2.18
CA PHE A 62 -13.03 -12.88 -2.05
C PHE A 62 -14.47 -13.05 -2.55
N VAL A 63 -14.68 -13.82 -3.61
CA VAL A 63 -16.03 -14.17 -4.09
C VAL A 63 -16.79 -14.99 -3.05
N ALA A 64 -16.14 -15.96 -2.41
CA ALA A 64 -16.73 -16.76 -1.35
C ALA A 64 -17.13 -15.91 -0.14
N THR A 65 -16.23 -15.03 0.32
CA THR A 65 -16.53 -14.11 1.43
C THR A 65 -17.66 -13.13 1.07
N THR A 66 -17.72 -12.66 -0.17
CA THR A 66 -18.81 -11.79 -0.66
C THR A 66 -20.17 -12.49 -0.60
N LYS A 67 -20.25 -13.78 -0.92
CA LYS A 67 -21.50 -14.54 -0.80
C LYS A 67 -21.99 -14.58 0.64
N ILE A 68 -21.10 -14.75 1.61
CA ILE A 68 -21.43 -14.70 3.05
C ILE A 68 -21.93 -13.31 3.42
N ALA A 69 -21.19 -12.26 3.04
CA ALA A 69 -21.60 -10.89 3.31
C ALA A 69 -23.00 -10.58 2.78
N LYS A 70 -23.30 -11.00 1.56
CA LYS A 70 -24.65 -10.84 0.96
C LYS A 70 -25.72 -11.62 1.72
N SER A 71 -25.45 -12.85 2.15
CA SER A 71 -26.41 -13.64 2.92
C SER A 71 -26.70 -13.03 4.29
N GLN A 72 -25.79 -12.23 4.83
CA GLN A 72 -25.93 -11.50 6.08
C GLN A 72 -26.53 -10.09 5.90
N GLY A 73 -26.83 -9.68 4.67
CA GLY A 73 -27.32 -8.34 4.36
C GLY A 73 -26.33 -7.22 4.67
N LEU A 74 -25.03 -7.51 4.64
CA LEU A 74 -24.01 -6.53 4.95
C LEU A 74 -23.88 -5.51 3.81
N TYR A 75 -23.74 -4.25 4.20
CA TYR A 75 -23.50 -3.16 3.26
C TYR A 75 -22.15 -3.30 2.57
N GLY A 76 -22.04 -2.85 1.35
CA GLY A 76 -20.78 -2.85 0.61
C GLY A 76 -20.30 -4.22 0.15
N ALA A 77 -21.07 -5.27 0.41
CA ALA A 77 -20.65 -6.64 0.10
C ALA A 77 -20.33 -6.84 -1.38
N GLY A 78 -19.05 -6.94 -1.68
CA GLY A 78 -18.55 -7.17 -3.03
C GLY A 78 -18.63 -5.96 -3.97
N GLN A 79 -18.73 -4.76 -3.44
CA GLN A 79 -18.68 -3.53 -4.25
C GLN A 79 -17.40 -3.48 -5.09
N ASP A 80 -16.31 -3.94 -4.53
CA ASP A 80 -15.01 -3.93 -5.16
C ASP A 80 -14.82 -5.05 -6.19
N LEU A 81 -15.66 -6.07 -6.13
CA LEU A 81 -15.61 -7.24 -6.98
C LEU A 81 -16.63 -7.22 -8.12
N LEU A 82 -17.62 -6.34 -8.06
CA LEU A 82 -18.77 -6.36 -8.97
C LEU A 82 -18.88 -5.04 -9.73
N LYS A 83 -19.03 -5.15 -11.04
CA LYS A 83 -19.22 -4.02 -11.96
C LYS A 83 -20.42 -3.13 -11.63
N ASP A 84 -21.40 -3.67 -10.92
CA ASP A 84 -22.69 -3.02 -10.65
C ASP A 84 -22.74 -2.40 -9.25
N ALA A 85 -21.61 -2.31 -8.58
CA ALA A 85 -21.57 -1.79 -7.25
C ALA A 85 -21.59 -0.27 -7.24
N PHE A 86 -22.36 0.27 -6.33
CA PHE A 86 -22.45 1.68 -6.03
C PHE A 86 -21.20 2.17 -5.27
N SER A 87 -20.03 1.92 -5.77
CA SER A 87 -18.84 2.58 -5.24
C SER A 87 -18.48 3.74 -6.15
N GLY A 88 -18.22 4.89 -5.58
CA GLY A 88 -17.78 6.07 -6.33
C GLY A 88 -16.39 5.90 -6.97
N ASN A 89 -15.77 4.73 -6.84
CA ASN A 89 -14.49 4.46 -7.43
C ASN A 89 -14.64 3.96 -8.87
N VAL A 90 -14.52 4.88 -9.81
CA VAL A 90 -14.66 4.63 -11.25
C VAL A 90 -13.42 4.01 -11.87
N ARG A 91 -12.30 3.96 -11.16
CA ARG A 91 -10.99 3.63 -11.72
C ARG A 91 -10.55 2.19 -11.48
N GLY A 92 -11.18 1.49 -10.57
CA GLY A 92 -10.73 0.15 -10.27
C GLY A 92 -11.76 -0.72 -9.59
N MET A 93 -11.67 -1.98 -9.88
CA MET A 93 -12.46 -3.01 -9.26
C MET A 93 -11.54 -4.13 -8.84
N GLY A 94 -11.63 -4.52 -7.61
CA GLY A 94 -10.85 -5.59 -7.06
C GLY A 94 -9.91 -5.18 -5.93
N PRO A 95 -9.34 -6.17 -5.25
CA PRO A 95 -8.44 -5.95 -4.12
C PRO A 95 -7.12 -5.30 -4.57
N GLY A 96 -6.50 -4.52 -3.70
CA GLY A 96 -5.11 -4.12 -3.84
C GLY A 96 -4.21 -5.37 -3.85
N SER A 97 -3.20 -5.38 -4.71
CA SER A 97 -2.24 -6.48 -4.79
C SER A 97 -0.82 -5.94 -4.80
N ALA A 98 0.04 -6.54 -4.00
CA ALA A 98 1.47 -6.31 -4.01
C ALA A 98 2.17 -7.67 -3.93
N GLU A 99 3.09 -7.91 -4.85
CA GLU A 99 3.83 -9.17 -4.93
C GLU A 99 5.33 -8.86 -4.92
N ILE A 100 6.07 -9.66 -4.17
CA ILE A 100 7.52 -9.59 -4.14
C ILE A 100 8.11 -10.99 -4.27
N GLU A 101 9.02 -11.15 -5.20
CA GLU A 101 9.80 -12.36 -5.35
C GLU A 101 11.20 -12.14 -4.82
N PHE A 102 11.69 -13.05 -3.98
CA PHE A 102 13.04 -13.00 -3.45
C PHE A 102 13.56 -14.40 -3.13
N GLU A 103 14.85 -14.56 -3.20
CA GLU A 103 15.52 -15.72 -2.61
C GLU A 103 15.62 -15.53 -1.09
N GLU A 104 15.13 -16.54 -0.34
CA GLU A 104 15.13 -16.47 1.13
C GLU A 104 16.56 -16.40 1.68
N ARG A 105 16.81 -15.43 2.52
CA ARG A 105 18.07 -15.28 3.27
C ARG A 105 17.86 -15.54 4.76
N SER A 106 18.92 -15.85 5.46
CA SER A 106 18.89 -15.98 6.92
C SER A 106 18.26 -14.74 7.56
N ALA A 107 17.27 -14.93 8.42
CA ALA A 107 16.50 -13.88 9.05
C ALA A 107 15.94 -12.87 8.02
N GLU A 108 15.10 -13.34 7.12
CA GLU A 108 14.43 -12.50 6.13
C GLU A 108 13.22 -11.77 6.77
N PRO A 109 13.42 -10.58 7.36
CA PRO A 109 12.32 -9.81 7.92
C PRO A 109 11.69 -8.94 6.84
N PHE A 110 10.37 -8.83 6.91
CA PHE A 110 9.61 -7.90 6.09
C PHE A 110 8.37 -7.41 6.83
N ILE A 111 7.83 -6.30 6.36
CA ILE A 111 6.64 -5.66 6.91
C ILE A 111 5.56 -5.67 5.84
N VAL A 112 4.36 -6.07 6.23
CA VAL A 112 3.15 -5.96 5.41
C VAL A 112 2.33 -4.79 5.94
N PHE A 113 2.08 -3.82 5.08
CA PHE A 113 1.18 -2.70 5.34
C PHE A 113 -0.15 -2.94 4.64
N ALA A 114 -1.25 -2.60 5.30
CA ALA A 114 -2.58 -2.62 4.72
C ALA A 114 -3.34 -1.34 5.10
N GLY A 115 -3.92 -0.69 4.11
CA GLY A 115 -4.66 0.56 4.27
C GLY A 115 -6.16 0.37 4.15
N ASP A 116 -6.90 1.31 4.73
CA ASP A 116 -8.32 1.48 4.51
C ASP A 116 -8.67 2.97 4.42
N LYS A 117 -9.58 3.30 3.53
CA LYS A 117 -10.03 4.67 3.21
C LYS A 117 -8.90 5.56 2.68
N CYS A 118 -8.01 5.00 1.90
CA CYS A 118 -6.93 5.74 1.25
C CYS A 118 -6.65 5.24 -0.18
N GLY A 119 -6.05 6.11 -0.97
CA GLY A 119 -5.51 5.74 -2.28
C GLY A 119 -4.10 5.18 -2.20
N PRO A 120 -3.59 4.59 -3.29
CA PRO A 120 -2.26 3.98 -3.34
C PRO A 120 -1.12 4.96 -3.01
N GLY A 121 -1.32 6.24 -3.27
CA GLY A 121 -0.34 7.29 -2.97
C GLY A 121 -0.06 7.51 -1.49
N VAL A 122 -0.80 6.85 -0.58
CA VAL A 122 -0.55 6.90 0.87
C VAL A 122 0.85 6.39 1.22
N PHE A 123 1.43 5.49 0.43
CA PHE A 123 2.77 4.97 0.64
C PHE A 123 3.88 5.86 0.08
N ASN A 124 3.57 6.89 -0.70
CA ASN A 124 4.58 7.74 -1.34
C ASN A 124 5.54 8.35 -0.31
N TYR A 125 4.99 9.06 0.68
CA TYR A 125 5.81 9.72 1.69
C TYR A 125 6.61 8.70 2.53
N PRO A 126 6.00 7.68 3.15
CA PRO A 126 6.74 6.75 3.98
C PRO A 126 7.84 5.97 3.22
N LEU A 127 7.56 5.52 2.01
CA LEU A 127 8.57 4.82 1.21
C LEU A 127 9.68 5.76 0.74
N PHE A 128 9.33 6.98 0.34
CA PHE A 128 10.33 7.96 -0.04
C PHE A 128 11.27 8.27 1.15
N GLU A 129 10.72 8.57 2.31
CA GLU A 129 11.52 8.91 3.49
C GLU A 129 12.38 7.73 3.99
N ALA A 130 11.84 6.52 3.97
CA ALA A 130 12.58 5.34 4.42
C ALA A 130 13.77 4.99 3.51
N PHE A 131 13.65 5.23 2.19
CA PHE A 131 14.66 4.81 1.22
C PHE A 131 15.46 5.96 0.59
N ALA A 132 15.12 7.22 0.87
CA ALA A 132 15.79 8.39 0.29
C ALA A 132 16.25 9.42 1.32
N SER A 133 15.71 9.41 2.54
CA SER A 133 15.96 10.47 3.51
C SER A 133 16.87 10.02 4.65
N PRO A 134 18.08 10.57 4.78
CA PRO A 134 18.96 10.27 5.90
C PRO A 134 18.41 10.68 7.27
N TYR A 135 17.38 11.53 7.32
CA TYR A 135 16.69 11.88 8.55
C TYR A 135 15.92 10.71 9.17
N HIS A 136 15.41 9.81 8.32
CA HIS A 136 14.66 8.64 8.75
C HIS A 136 15.48 7.35 8.66
N ASN A 137 16.50 7.33 7.80
CA ASN A 137 17.33 6.16 7.55
C ASN A 137 18.81 6.55 7.56
N ALA A 138 19.43 6.41 8.71
CA ALA A 138 20.87 6.68 8.87
C ALA A 138 21.74 5.70 8.05
N GLY A 139 21.23 4.52 7.76
CA GLY A 139 21.91 3.50 6.94
C GLY A 139 22.29 3.98 5.56
N LEU A 140 21.56 4.94 4.98
CA LEU A 140 21.92 5.57 3.69
C LEU A 140 23.31 6.22 3.69
N LEU A 141 23.77 6.67 4.86
CA LEU A 141 25.08 7.28 5.03
C LEU A 141 26.11 6.34 5.64
N LEU A 142 25.67 5.40 6.47
CA LEU A 142 26.54 4.64 7.37
C LEU A 142 26.71 3.18 6.97
N ALA A 143 25.78 2.60 6.21
CA ALA A 143 25.84 1.23 5.77
C ALA A 143 26.36 1.15 4.32
N PRO A 144 27.54 0.52 4.10
CA PRO A 144 28.09 0.38 2.75
C PRO A 144 27.13 -0.25 1.75
N GLU A 145 26.29 -1.17 2.21
CA GLU A 145 25.30 -1.88 1.40
C GLU A 145 24.23 -0.92 0.86
N MET A 146 23.88 0.15 1.58
CA MET A 146 22.87 1.12 1.19
C MET A 146 23.43 2.37 0.50
N ASN A 147 24.75 2.57 0.49
CA ASN A 147 25.37 3.79 -0.08
C ASN A 147 25.19 3.91 -1.60
N ALA A 148 24.90 2.83 -2.30
CA ALA A 148 24.58 2.86 -3.73
C ALA A 148 23.21 3.50 -4.00
N GLY A 149 22.39 3.68 -2.96
CA GLY A 149 21.05 4.25 -3.03
C GLY A 149 20.03 3.26 -3.55
N PHE A 150 18.88 3.82 -3.94
CA PHE A 150 17.72 3.04 -4.35
C PHE A 150 17.11 3.59 -5.65
N THR A 151 16.53 2.70 -6.43
CA THR A 151 15.78 3.01 -7.65
C THR A 151 14.30 2.92 -7.37
N TYR A 152 13.56 3.96 -7.73
CA TYR A 152 12.11 4.05 -7.62
C TYR A 152 11.46 3.81 -8.97
N HIS A 153 10.51 2.91 -9.04
CA HIS A 153 9.56 2.80 -10.14
C HIS A 153 8.28 3.51 -9.73
N ILE A 154 7.95 4.58 -10.44
CA ILE A 154 6.78 5.41 -10.15
C ILE A 154 5.83 5.34 -11.33
N MET A 155 4.56 5.00 -11.04
CA MET A 155 3.51 4.86 -12.04
C MET A 155 2.67 6.12 -12.16
N ASP A 156 2.38 6.54 -13.39
CA ASP A 156 1.31 7.47 -13.72
C ASP A 156 -0.03 6.70 -13.74
N VAL A 157 -0.78 6.78 -12.65
CA VAL A 157 -2.05 6.03 -12.50
C VAL A 157 -3.22 6.65 -13.26
N ASN A 158 -3.04 7.84 -13.81
CA ASN A 158 -4.03 8.50 -14.65
C ASN A 158 -3.96 8.05 -16.12
N TYR A 159 -2.85 7.44 -16.52
CA TYR A 159 -2.71 6.90 -17.86
C TYR A 159 -3.39 5.53 -17.96
N THR A 160 -4.42 5.39 -18.80
CA THR A 160 -5.32 4.23 -18.80
C THR A 160 -5.04 3.19 -19.90
N GLU A 161 -4.23 3.52 -20.90
CA GLU A 161 -4.01 2.66 -22.08
C GLU A 161 -2.96 1.58 -21.82
N ALA A 162 -1.96 1.88 -21.00
CA ALA A 162 -0.88 0.97 -20.61
C ALA A 162 -0.34 1.37 -19.23
N ASP A 163 0.59 0.59 -18.69
CA ASP A 163 1.34 1.01 -17.51
C ASP A 163 2.41 2.01 -17.93
N LYS A 164 2.26 3.25 -17.48
CA LYS A 164 3.19 4.33 -17.76
C LYS A 164 4.07 4.55 -16.53
N ILE A 165 5.34 4.20 -16.64
CA ILE A 165 6.28 4.12 -15.51
C ILE A 165 7.52 4.96 -15.79
N ILE A 166 7.99 5.67 -14.78
CA ILE A 166 9.30 6.33 -14.76
C ILE A 166 10.21 5.63 -13.75
N THR A 167 11.48 5.49 -14.11
CA THR A 167 12.52 4.95 -13.23
C THR A 167 13.45 6.08 -12.84
N LEU A 168 13.56 6.34 -11.55
CA LEU A 168 14.37 7.42 -10.97
C LEU A 168 15.20 6.87 -9.80
N GLN A 169 16.40 7.43 -9.60
CA GLN A 169 17.36 6.95 -8.61
C GLN A 169 17.66 8.00 -7.55
N VAL A 170 17.82 7.56 -6.32
CA VAL A 170 18.37 8.40 -5.26
C VAL A 170 19.84 8.03 -5.03
N PRO A 171 20.68 9.04 -4.77
CA PRO A 171 20.36 10.47 -4.55
C PRO A 171 20.21 11.31 -5.81
N GLN A 172 20.49 10.79 -7.01
CA GLN A 172 20.65 11.57 -8.25
C GLN A 172 19.37 12.32 -8.67
N ASP A 173 18.22 11.64 -8.62
CA ASP A 173 16.94 12.18 -9.07
C ASP A 173 16.03 12.61 -7.90
N TYR A 174 16.61 12.90 -6.72
CA TYR A 174 15.87 13.18 -5.49
C TYR A 174 14.75 14.22 -5.70
N TYR A 175 15.07 15.36 -6.32
CA TYR A 175 14.07 16.41 -6.55
C TYR A 175 13.06 16.06 -7.64
N ASP A 176 13.43 15.23 -8.61
CA ASP A 176 12.51 14.74 -9.64
C ASP A 176 11.45 13.83 -9.02
N ILE A 177 11.87 12.94 -8.13
CA ILE A 177 10.96 12.08 -7.33
C ILE A 177 10.02 12.95 -6.50
N CYS A 178 10.56 13.91 -5.74
CA CYS A 178 9.74 14.84 -4.95
C CYS A 178 8.70 15.57 -5.80
N THR A 179 9.07 16.00 -7.01
CA THR A 179 8.16 16.71 -7.91
C THR A 179 6.95 15.86 -8.31
N LEU A 180 7.16 14.55 -8.56
CA LEU A 180 6.07 13.63 -8.90
C LEU A 180 5.21 13.31 -7.68
N LEU A 181 5.85 12.96 -6.55
CA LEU A 181 5.16 12.50 -5.35
C LEU A 181 4.32 13.58 -4.65
N ARG A 182 4.43 14.85 -5.05
CA ARG A 182 3.52 15.92 -4.65
C ARG A 182 2.07 15.66 -5.04
N ASP A 183 1.85 14.89 -6.10
CA ASP A 183 0.51 14.49 -6.55
C ASP A 183 0.29 12.99 -6.35
N PRO A 184 -0.06 12.56 -5.12
CA PRO A 184 -0.25 11.15 -4.79
C PRO A 184 -1.47 10.51 -5.47
N ASN A 185 -2.36 11.32 -6.05
CA ASN A 185 -3.49 10.85 -6.82
C ASN A 185 -3.14 10.58 -8.30
N HIS A 186 -1.97 11.00 -8.71
CA HIS A 186 -1.51 10.88 -10.08
C HIS A 186 -0.27 9.97 -10.18
N TYR A 187 0.70 10.15 -9.27
CA TYR A 187 1.95 9.41 -9.29
C TYR A 187 2.12 8.60 -8.01
N VAL A 188 2.29 7.29 -8.16
CA VAL A 188 2.43 6.37 -7.04
C VAL A 188 3.68 5.53 -7.18
N ILE A 189 4.35 5.26 -6.06
CA ILE A 189 5.48 4.34 -6.03
C ILE A 189 4.92 2.92 -6.20
N GLU A 190 5.38 2.22 -7.22
CA GLU A 190 5.10 0.81 -7.46
C GLU A 190 6.11 -0.08 -6.75
N SER A 191 7.39 0.25 -6.87
CA SER A 191 8.46 -0.52 -6.23
C SER A 191 9.70 0.32 -5.96
N VAL A 192 10.51 -0.18 -5.03
CA VAL A 192 11.82 0.34 -4.69
C VAL A 192 12.82 -0.80 -4.78
N VAL A 193 13.95 -0.58 -5.47
CA VAL A 193 14.98 -1.57 -5.72
C VAL A 193 16.32 -1.05 -5.18
N GLU A 194 17.07 -1.89 -4.49
CA GLU A 194 18.40 -1.54 -4.01
C GLU A 194 19.40 -1.57 -5.18
N ASN A 195 20.22 -0.50 -5.32
CA ASN A 195 21.01 -0.31 -6.54
C ASN A 195 22.23 -1.23 -6.67
N ALA A 196 22.84 -1.66 -5.57
CA ALA A 196 24.05 -2.48 -5.63
C ALA A 196 23.75 -3.93 -6.01
N SER A 197 22.68 -4.50 -5.45
CA SER A 197 22.30 -5.89 -5.67
C SER A 197 21.21 -6.08 -6.72
N GLY A 198 20.45 -5.04 -7.03
CA GLY A 198 19.25 -5.13 -7.86
C GLY A 198 18.07 -5.83 -7.17
N LEU A 199 18.15 -6.04 -5.84
CA LEU A 199 17.09 -6.70 -5.10
C LEU A 199 15.93 -5.75 -4.80
N THR A 200 14.72 -6.23 -5.00
CA THR A 200 13.52 -5.48 -4.64
C THR A 200 13.44 -5.29 -3.13
N ALA A 201 13.38 -4.04 -2.69
CA ALA A 201 13.29 -3.64 -1.30
C ALA A 201 11.85 -3.44 -0.83
N ALA A 202 11.01 -2.90 -1.70
CA ALA A 202 9.61 -2.65 -1.40
C ALA A 202 8.75 -2.78 -2.67
N VAL A 203 7.52 -3.20 -2.49
CA VAL A 203 6.46 -3.17 -3.51
C VAL A 203 5.19 -2.61 -2.89
N ALA A 204 4.45 -1.84 -3.65
CA ALA A 204 3.16 -1.31 -3.22
C ALA A 204 2.12 -1.52 -4.32
N SER A 205 0.88 -1.77 -3.92
CA SER A 205 -0.22 -1.79 -4.86
C SER A 205 -0.39 -0.40 -5.46
N THR A 206 -0.64 -0.37 -6.75
CA THR A 206 -0.95 0.87 -7.47
C THR A 206 -2.44 0.92 -7.78
N ALA A 207 -2.91 1.99 -8.40
CA ALA A 207 -4.28 2.03 -8.91
C ALA A 207 -4.52 1.02 -10.05
N ARG A 208 -3.51 0.30 -10.49
CA ARG A 208 -3.63 -0.79 -11.44
C ARG A 208 -3.24 -2.09 -10.78
N LEU A 209 -4.17 -2.99 -10.76
CA LEU A 209 -3.87 -4.36 -10.43
C LEU A 209 -3.29 -5.06 -11.63
N HIS A 210 -2.26 -5.83 -11.38
CA HIS A 210 -1.85 -6.88 -12.29
C HIS A 210 -3.08 -7.73 -12.65
N ASN A 211 -3.03 -8.28 -13.82
CA ASN A 211 -4.08 -9.05 -14.46
C ASN A 211 -4.55 -10.24 -13.60
N ILE A 212 -5.24 -9.97 -12.50
CA ILE A 212 -5.88 -11.06 -11.77
C ILE A 212 -7.02 -11.59 -12.65
N ALA A 213 -6.79 -12.66 -13.34
CA ALA A 213 -7.74 -13.27 -14.25
C ALA A 213 -8.25 -12.33 -15.36
N GLY A 214 -7.42 -11.44 -15.86
CA GLY A 214 -7.75 -10.55 -16.97
C GLY A 214 -8.69 -9.39 -16.65
N LYS A 215 -8.87 -9.01 -15.38
CA LYS A 215 -10.01 -8.17 -14.98
C LYS A 215 -9.72 -6.89 -14.25
N TYR A 216 -8.46 -6.51 -14.04
CA TYR A 216 -8.23 -5.46 -13.05
C TYR A 216 -7.63 -4.18 -13.54
N VAL A 217 -8.20 -3.17 -12.95
CA VAL A 217 -7.66 -1.83 -12.87
C VAL A 217 -7.79 -1.41 -11.42
N GLY A 218 -6.72 -1.11 -10.77
CA GLY A 218 -6.50 -0.93 -9.38
C GLY A 218 -7.43 -0.01 -8.60
N LYS A 219 -7.30 -0.08 -7.32
CA LYS A 219 -8.24 0.40 -6.35
C LYS A 219 -7.59 1.19 -5.22
N ASP A 220 -8.41 1.90 -4.48
CA ASP A 220 -8.16 2.33 -3.13
C ASP A 220 -7.96 1.12 -2.18
N ASP A 221 -7.61 1.37 -0.94
CA ASP A 221 -7.30 0.38 0.09
C ASP A 221 -6.02 -0.40 -0.25
N PRO A 222 -4.90 0.32 -0.32
CA PRO A 222 -3.64 -0.20 -0.82
C PRO A 222 -2.93 -1.09 0.20
N VAL A 223 -2.07 -1.96 -0.32
CA VAL A 223 -1.16 -2.80 0.45
C VAL A 223 0.28 -2.57 0.00
N ALA A 224 1.23 -2.83 0.89
CA ALA A 224 2.64 -2.81 0.56
C ALA A 224 3.41 -3.89 1.34
N ILE A 225 4.49 -4.37 0.74
CA ILE A 225 5.46 -5.27 1.36
C ILE A 225 6.81 -4.58 1.34
N VAL A 226 7.47 -4.47 2.50
CA VAL A 226 8.76 -3.82 2.65
C VAL A 226 9.73 -4.75 3.34
N ARG A 227 10.82 -5.11 2.67
CA ARG A 227 11.91 -5.90 3.25
C ARG A 227 12.75 -5.02 4.17
N SER A 228 13.31 -5.61 5.22
CA SER A 228 14.14 -4.88 6.18
C SER A 228 15.43 -5.58 6.51
N GLN A 229 16.35 -4.84 7.13
CA GLN A 229 17.68 -5.30 7.59
C GLN A 229 18.70 -5.57 6.50
N LYS A 230 19.97 -5.54 6.85
CA LYS A 230 21.13 -5.68 5.98
C LYS A 230 21.19 -4.57 4.93
N GLN A 231 21.09 -4.93 3.63
CA GLN A 231 21.05 -3.97 2.51
C GLN A 231 19.76 -3.16 2.41
N PHE A 232 18.82 -3.40 3.31
CA PHE A 232 17.57 -2.63 3.42
C PHE A 232 17.53 -1.89 4.75
N PRO A 233 16.72 -0.81 4.87
CA PRO A 233 16.54 -0.10 6.13
C PRO A 233 16.10 -1.03 7.26
N SER A 234 16.48 -0.70 8.47
CA SER A 234 15.97 -1.41 9.65
C SER A 234 14.47 -1.20 9.82
N THR A 235 13.80 -2.10 10.53
CA THR A 235 12.37 -1.97 10.83
C THR A 235 12.04 -0.60 11.44
N GLY A 236 12.88 -0.11 12.37
CA GLY A 236 12.68 1.20 12.99
C GLY A 236 12.79 2.36 12.00
N GLU A 237 13.68 2.27 11.02
CA GLU A 237 13.84 3.28 9.98
C GLU A 237 12.67 3.27 8.99
N ILE A 238 12.13 2.09 8.66
CA ILE A 238 10.92 1.97 7.83
C ILE A 238 9.69 2.53 8.56
N LEU A 239 9.61 2.36 9.88
CA LEU A 239 8.51 2.87 10.67
C LEU A 239 8.64 4.35 11.04
N SER A 240 9.86 4.90 11.02
CA SER A 240 10.12 6.29 11.42
C SER A 240 9.25 7.34 10.69
N PRO A 241 9.05 7.28 9.38
CA PRO A 241 8.19 8.23 8.69
C PRO A 241 6.74 8.20 9.16
N TRP A 242 6.25 7.07 9.64
CA TRP A 242 4.89 6.92 10.14
C TRP A 242 4.63 7.70 11.43
N ALA A 243 5.67 8.03 12.18
CA ALA A 243 5.55 8.93 13.33
C ALA A 243 5.12 10.35 12.92
N LEU A 244 5.36 10.72 11.66
CA LEU A 244 4.92 11.98 11.05
C LEU A 244 3.71 11.79 10.11
N ALA A 245 3.11 10.63 10.08
CA ALA A 245 2.00 10.31 9.19
C ALA A 245 0.77 11.22 9.36
N HIS A 246 0.59 11.83 10.54
CA HIS A 246 -0.45 12.81 10.79
C HIS A 246 -0.28 14.13 10.00
N PHE A 247 0.87 14.34 9.38
CA PHE A 247 1.09 15.42 8.40
C PHE A 247 0.92 14.94 6.95
N THR A 248 0.86 13.65 6.72
CA THR A 248 0.68 13.07 5.40
C THR A 248 -0.79 13.13 5.05
N LEU A 249 -1.07 13.56 3.85
CA LEU A 249 -2.44 13.58 3.37
C LEU A 249 -2.78 12.21 2.80
N GLY A 250 -3.68 11.51 3.45
CA GLY A 250 -4.38 10.38 2.86
C GLY A 250 -5.40 10.90 1.86
N ASP A 251 -5.53 10.22 0.74
CA ASP A 251 -6.62 10.47 -0.19
C ASP A 251 -7.84 9.71 0.31
N ASN A 252 -8.74 10.44 0.94
CA ASN A 252 -9.98 9.86 1.42
C ASN A 252 -11.05 9.90 0.33
N ARG A 253 -11.83 8.86 0.25
CA ARG A 253 -13.04 8.83 -0.59
C ARG A 253 -13.91 10.04 -0.28
N GLY A 254 -14.26 10.78 -1.32
CA GLY A 254 -15.16 11.91 -1.19
C GLY A 254 -14.47 13.26 -1.03
N SER A 255 -13.27 13.42 -1.59
CA SER A 255 -12.61 14.72 -1.77
C SER A 255 -12.08 15.40 -0.50
N HIS A 256 -11.81 14.66 0.57
CA HIS A 256 -11.18 15.21 1.76
C HIS A 256 -9.76 14.66 1.92
N HIS A 257 -8.80 15.56 2.04
CA HIS A 257 -7.48 15.21 2.55
C HIS A 257 -7.57 15.06 4.07
N VAL A 258 -7.17 13.93 4.59
CA VAL A 258 -7.17 13.63 6.02
C VAL A 258 -5.83 13.08 6.46
N ALA A 259 -5.55 13.19 7.75
CA ALA A 259 -4.34 12.61 8.31
C ALA A 259 -4.37 11.08 8.21
N VAL A 260 -3.21 10.49 7.99
CA VAL A 260 -3.02 9.04 8.05
C VAL A 260 -2.80 8.64 9.51
N MET A 261 -3.51 7.60 9.95
CA MET A 261 -3.42 7.09 11.31
C MET A 261 -2.83 5.68 11.31
N PRO A 262 -1.62 5.48 11.89
CA PRO A 262 -1.10 4.15 12.17
C PRO A 262 -1.96 3.44 13.20
N VAL A 263 -2.49 2.27 12.86
CA VAL A 263 -3.42 1.52 13.71
C VAL A 263 -2.96 0.09 13.93
N LYS A 264 -3.44 -0.52 15.01
CA LYS A 264 -3.26 -1.95 15.25
C LYS A 264 -3.95 -2.75 14.16
N GLN A 265 -3.40 -3.92 13.86
CA GLN A 265 -4.05 -4.90 13.02
C GLN A 265 -5.47 -5.18 13.54
N ASN A 266 -6.41 -5.41 12.64
CA ASN A 266 -7.82 -5.66 12.96
C ASN A 266 -8.54 -4.48 13.65
N THR A 267 -8.03 -3.26 13.47
CA THR A 267 -8.74 -2.05 13.91
C THR A 267 -9.95 -1.80 13.00
N ILE A 268 -11.05 -1.45 13.62
CA ILE A 268 -12.28 -1.06 12.90
C ILE A 268 -12.15 0.36 12.34
N ILE A 269 -12.90 0.62 11.27
CA ILE A 269 -12.98 1.95 10.66
C ILE A 269 -13.75 2.93 11.55
N SER A 270 -13.46 4.21 11.42
CA SER A 270 -14.24 5.27 12.06
C SER A 270 -15.59 5.49 11.39
N TYR A 271 -16.54 6.11 12.10
CA TYR A 271 -17.91 6.32 11.63
C TYR A 271 -18.07 7.36 10.52
N PHE A 272 -17.09 8.20 10.30
CA PHE A 272 -17.08 9.17 9.21
C PHE A 272 -15.81 8.95 8.40
N ASP A 273 -15.81 9.31 7.16
CA ASP A 273 -14.73 9.08 6.21
C ASP A 273 -13.41 9.70 6.65
N GLY A 274 -12.73 9.04 7.52
CA GLY A 274 -11.43 9.43 8.06
C GLY A 274 -11.36 9.26 9.58
N PRO A 275 -10.16 9.25 10.14
CA PRO A 275 -8.89 9.30 9.42
C PRO A 275 -8.68 8.06 8.53
N THR A 276 -7.85 8.21 7.52
CA THR A 276 -7.27 7.07 6.80
C THR A 276 -6.46 6.22 7.77
N ILE A 277 -6.65 4.91 7.75
CA ILE A 277 -5.95 4.01 8.67
C ILE A 277 -5.01 3.06 7.92
N ILE A 278 -3.85 2.82 8.52
CA ILE A 278 -2.83 1.89 8.02
C ILE A 278 -2.39 0.99 9.17
N SER A 279 -2.42 -0.32 8.95
CA SER A 279 -1.79 -1.30 9.83
C SER A 279 -0.43 -1.74 9.30
N ALA A 280 0.46 -2.19 10.19
CA ALA A 280 1.78 -2.71 9.86
C ALA A 280 2.08 -3.96 10.66
N VAL A 281 2.33 -5.07 9.98
CA VAL A 281 2.62 -6.36 10.62
C VAL A 281 3.95 -6.88 10.12
N GLY A 282 4.86 -7.14 11.05
CA GLY A 282 6.17 -7.71 10.79
C GLY A 282 6.16 -9.24 10.82
N TYR A 283 6.91 -9.82 9.90
CA TYR A 283 7.15 -11.25 9.78
C TYR A 283 8.61 -11.52 9.46
N CYS A 284 9.06 -12.74 9.73
CA CYS A 284 10.18 -13.35 9.04
C CYS A 284 9.69 -14.56 8.25
N VAL A 285 10.48 -14.97 7.24
CA VAL A 285 10.27 -16.23 6.52
C VAL A 285 11.41 -17.18 6.88
N HIS A 286 11.05 -18.43 7.13
CA HIS A 286 11.99 -19.52 7.32
C HIS A 286 11.45 -20.78 6.65
N GLU A 287 12.22 -21.32 5.72
CA GLU A 287 11.83 -22.48 4.89
C GLU A 287 10.45 -22.29 4.24
N GLY A 288 10.22 -21.10 3.69
CA GLY A 288 8.98 -20.73 3.02
C GLY A 288 7.77 -20.54 3.95
N LYS A 289 7.98 -20.50 5.27
CA LYS A 289 6.90 -20.30 6.25
C LYS A 289 7.07 -19.01 7.03
N LEU A 290 5.95 -18.39 7.31
CA LEU A 290 5.88 -17.17 8.12
C LEU A 290 6.08 -17.47 9.60
N THR A 291 6.86 -16.65 10.26
CA THR A 291 6.92 -16.63 11.73
C THR A 291 5.63 -16.11 12.34
N GLU A 292 5.57 -16.06 13.67
CA GLU A 292 4.51 -15.36 14.39
C GLU A 292 4.45 -13.88 13.98
N ALA A 293 3.25 -13.37 13.82
CA ALA A 293 3.01 -11.98 13.43
C ALA A 293 3.36 -11.03 14.58
N VAL A 294 4.04 -9.94 14.26
CA VAL A 294 4.29 -8.84 15.21
C VAL A 294 3.55 -7.60 14.72
N ASP A 295 2.56 -7.16 15.49
CA ASP A 295 1.87 -5.90 15.23
C ASP A 295 2.78 -4.72 15.60
N LEU A 296 3.30 -4.04 14.58
CA LEU A 296 4.31 -3.01 14.75
C LEU A 296 3.74 -1.68 15.26
N PHE A 297 2.44 -1.50 15.18
CA PHE A 297 1.75 -0.33 15.72
C PHE A 297 1.04 -0.59 17.05
N ASP A 298 1.19 -1.80 17.62
CA ASP A 298 0.67 -2.14 18.95
C ASP A 298 1.64 -1.78 20.09
N GLN A 299 2.00 -0.51 20.18
CA GLN A 299 2.82 0.01 21.28
C GLN A 299 2.29 1.38 21.74
N PRO A 300 2.48 1.73 23.02
CA PRO A 300 2.01 3.00 23.59
C PRO A 300 2.51 4.25 22.86
N PHE A 301 3.70 4.20 22.26
CA PHE A 301 4.21 5.28 21.43
C PHE A 301 3.24 5.65 20.31
N TRP A 302 2.66 4.66 19.66
CA TRP A 302 1.74 4.88 18.55
C TRP A 302 0.38 5.43 18.99
N ASP A 303 0.00 5.30 20.28
CA ASP A 303 -1.19 5.96 20.82
C ASP A 303 -1.06 7.48 20.73
N LEU A 304 0.11 8.03 20.97
CA LEU A 304 0.39 9.46 20.79
C LEU A 304 0.25 9.90 19.33
N ILE A 305 0.66 9.07 18.41
CA ILE A 305 0.55 9.37 16.97
C ILE A 305 -0.91 9.28 16.52
N ARG A 306 -1.66 8.29 17.01
CA ARG A 306 -3.10 8.15 16.75
C ARG A 306 -3.88 9.37 17.28
N GLU A 307 -3.56 9.84 18.47
CA GLU A 307 -4.17 11.04 19.04
C GLU A 307 -3.94 12.28 18.16
N LYS A 308 -2.69 12.50 17.73
CA LYS A 308 -2.34 13.61 16.82
C LYS A 308 -3.07 13.50 15.47
N ALA A 309 -3.15 12.29 14.89
CA ALA A 309 -3.86 12.06 13.64
C ALA A 309 -5.36 12.30 13.81
N ALA A 310 -5.96 11.88 14.93
CA ALA A 310 -7.36 12.14 15.23
C ALA A 310 -7.63 13.64 15.34
N GLN A 311 -6.82 14.36 16.11
CA GLN A 311 -6.97 15.82 16.27
C GLN A 311 -6.83 16.54 14.94
N LYS A 312 -5.82 16.18 14.13
CA LYS A 312 -5.64 16.78 12.80
C LYS A 312 -6.83 16.51 11.89
N THR A 313 -7.39 15.31 11.95
CA THR A 313 -8.58 14.95 11.16
C THR A 313 -9.79 15.79 11.59
N LEU A 314 -10.00 15.99 12.90
CA LEU A 314 -11.07 16.85 13.41
C LEU A 314 -10.90 18.30 12.94
N ASP A 315 -9.68 18.82 13.01
CA ASP A 315 -9.39 20.18 12.54
C ASP A 315 -9.70 20.34 11.05
N LEU A 316 -9.30 19.37 10.22
CA LEU A 316 -9.60 19.38 8.79
C LEU A 316 -11.11 19.26 8.53
N ARG A 317 -11.79 18.36 9.24
CA ARG A 317 -13.23 18.13 9.07
C ARG A 317 -14.07 19.30 9.57
N SER A 318 -13.60 20.08 10.53
CA SER A 318 -14.29 21.28 11.00
C SER A 318 -14.47 22.34 9.90
N GLN A 319 -13.70 22.25 8.83
CA GLN A 319 -13.81 23.12 7.65
C GLN A 319 -14.89 22.64 6.65
N GLY A 320 -15.54 21.52 6.92
CA GLY A 320 -16.62 20.98 6.06
C GLY A 320 -16.10 20.53 4.69
N PHE A 321 -16.90 20.78 3.66
CA PHE A 321 -16.56 20.42 2.28
C PHE A 321 -15.41 21.24 1.69
N TYR A 322 -15.09 22.36 2.31
CA TYR A 322 -14.05 23.29 1.87
C TYR A 322 -12.73 23.01 2.58
N GLY A 323 -12.44 21.76 2.88
CA GLY A 323 -11.17 21.39 3.48
C GLY A 323 -9.98 22.04 2.78
N PRO A 324 -8.85 22.23 3.44
CA PRO A 324 -7.71 22.93 2.89
C PRO A 324 -7.25 22.19 1.64
N ALA A 325 -7.44 22.78 0.49
CA ALA A 325 -7.00 22.22 -0.74
C ALA A 325 -6.18 23.25 -1.49
N MET A 326 -4.87 23.15 -1.35
CA MET A 326 -4.05 23.46 -2.51
C MET A 326 -3.81 22.13 -3.20
N GLY A 327 -4.41 21.95 -4.37
CA GLY A 327 -4.01 20.87 -5.25
C GLY A 327 -2.54 21.03 -5.62
N PRO A 328 -1.82 19.95 -5.95
CA PRO A 328 -0.40 20.01 -6.32
C PRO A 328 -0.12 20.94 -7.49
N MET A 329 -1.14 21.24 -8.28
CA MET A 329 -1.08 22.11 -9.46
C MET A 329 -1.49 23.56 -9.19
N ASP A 330 -1.96 23.88 -7.98
CA ASP A 330 -2.47 25.20 -7.63
C ASP A 330 -1.39 26.08 -6.98
N GLU A 331 -0.13 25.81 -7.31
CA GLU A 331 0.99 26.60 -6.83
C GLU A 331 1.02 27.97 -7.50
N LEU A 332 0.88 29.00 -6.72
CA LEU A 332 0.79 30.38 -7.21
C LEU A 332 2.11 31.12 -7.26
N GLU A 333 3.07 30.74 -6.41
CA GLU A 333 4.35 31.47 -6.29
C GLU A 333 5.45 30.85 -7.14
N TYR A 334 5.45 29.53 -7.30
CA TYR A 334 6.48 28.80 -8.00
C TYR A 334 5.95 28.19 -9.30
N THR A 335 6.14 28.86 -10.39
CA THR A 335 5.53 28.50 -11.69
C THR A 335 6.22 27.34 -12.42
N GLY A 336 7.37 26.87 -11.92
CA GLY A 336 8.20 25.86 -12.59
C GLY A 336 7.68 24.42 -12.54
N VAL A 337 6.62 24.13 -11.75
CA VAL A 337 6.13 22.76 -11.60
C VAL A 337 5.68 22.15 -12.92
N MET A 338 4.99 22.92 -13.77
CA MET A 338 4.51 22.45 -15.07
C MET A 338 5.64 22.15 -16.05
N GLU A 339 6.71 22.93 -16.00
CA GLU A 339 7.89 22.71 -16.85
C GLU A 339 8.63 21.44 -16.41
N ASN A 340 8.78 21.24 -15.10
CA ASN A 340 9.36 20.02 -14.54
C ASN A 340 8.55 18.78 -14.90
N LEU A 341 7.22 18.81 -14.76
CA LEU A 341 6.35 17.70 -15.13
C LEU A 341 6.44 17.39 -16.63
N LYS A 342 6.47 18.40 -17.50
CA LYS A 342 6.68 18.20 -18.96
C LYS A 342 8.02 17.54 -19.26
N ARG A 343 9.08 17.97 -18.57
CA ARG A 343 10.41 17.36 -18.71
C ARG A 343 10.42 15.91 -18.26
N LEU A 344 9.76 15.61 -17.15
CA LEU A 344 9.65 14.26 -16.59
C LEU A 344 8.75 13.36 -17.43
N ASP A 345 7.69 13.91 -18.05
CA ASP A 345 6.81 13.15 -18.93
C ASP A 345 7.56 12.44 -20.06
N GLY A 346 8.60 13.09 -20.60
CA GLY A 346 9.48 12.50 -21.62
C GLY A 346 10.37 11.34 -21.12
N LYS A 347 10.51 11.14 -19.80
CA LYS A 347 11.28 10.04 -19.22
C LYS A 347 10.40 8.79 -18.94
N PHE A 348 9.07 8.92 -18.99
CA PHE A 348 8.17 7.80 -18.79
C PHE A 348 8.25 6.81 -19.95
N THR A 349 8.15 5.53 -19.60
CA THR A 349 8.08 4.42 -20.55
C THR A 349 6.76 3.67 -20.40
N LEU A 350 6.31 3.08 -21.51
CA LEU A 350 5.13 2.22 -21.49
C LEU A 350 5.56 0.76 -21.33
N ARG A 351 5.11 0.14 -20.26
CA ARG A 351 5.28 -1.31 -20.05
C ARG A 351 4.21 -2.05 -20.84
N LYS A 352 4.63 -2.94 -21.73
CA LYS A 352 3.68 -3.80 -22.44
C LYS A 352 3.00 -4.71 -21.45
N LYS A 353 1.68 -4.81 -21.55
CA LYS A 353 0.92 -5.83 -20.82
C LYS A 353 1.32 -7.20 -21.38
N ASN A 354 1.84 -8.06 -20.54
CA ASN A 354 2.05 -9.47 -20.86
C ASN A 354 0.71 -10.22 -20.94
#